data_cde926fd71ec1fee58cb029c6e2f46b5
#
_entry.id   cde926fd71ec1fee58cb029c6e2f46b5
#
_cell.length_a   1.000
_cell.length_b   1.000
_cell.length_c   1.000
_cell.angle_alpha   90.00
_cell.angle_beta   90.00
_cell.angle_gamma   90.00
#
_symmetry.space_group_name_H-M   'P 1'
#
loop_
_entity.id
_entity.type
_entity.pdbx_description
1 polymer ?
#
loop_
_entity_poly.entity_id
_entity_poly.type
_entity_poly.pdbx_seq_one_letter_code
_entity_poly.pdbx_strand_id
1 'polypeptide(L)'
;MKQDRTGQTLVIFLSVRTGEDDAGYAAAAAEMEALAAEQPGYRGIESARGDDRFGITVSFWADEASALAWRKHPRHAEIREAGRGRWYARYEVIIAEATRGYGWAK
;
A
#
# COMPACT_ATOMS: atom_id res chain seq x y z
N MET A 1 -11.14 -13.51 -16.42
CA MET A 1 -11.05 -12.15 -16.91
C MET A 1 -9.81 -11.48 -16.39
N LYS A 2 -9.07 -10.85 -17.23
CA LYS A 2 -7.88 -10.16 -16.80
C LYS A 2 -8.12 -8.67 -16.68
N GLN A 3 -7.32 -8.03 -15.85
CA GLN A 3 -7.41 -6.64 -15.58
C GLN A 3 -6.28 -5.90 -16.30
N ASP A 4 -6.62 -4.86 -17.05
CA ASP A 4 -5.62 -4.02 -17.69
C ASP A 4 -5.35 -2.83 -16.79
N ARG A 5 -4.13 -2.73 -16.32
CA ARG A 5 -3.71 -1.67 -15.41
C ARG A 5 -3.07 -0.47 -16.10
N THR A 6 -3.02 -0.49 -17.42
CA THR A 6 -2.39 0.60 -18.18
C THR A 6 -2.93 1.96 -17.74
N GLY A 7 -2.04 2.89 -17.43
CA GLY A 7 -2.39 4.23 -16.99
C GLY A 7 -2.64 4.38 -15.51
N GLN A 8 -2.73 3.27 -14.76
CA GLN A 8 -2.92 3.38 -13.32
C GLN A 8 -1.63 3.82 -12.64
N THR A 9 -1.79 4.51 -11.52
CA THR A 9 -0.67 4.89 -10.66
C THR A 9 -0.49 3.82 -9.61
N LEU A 10 0.75 3.38 -9.42
CA LEU A 10 1.13 2.41 -8.41
C LEU A 10 1.85 3.11 -7.28
N VAL A 11 1.48 2.78 -6.05
CA VAL A 11 2.24 3.16 -4.86
C VAL A 11 2.87 1.89 -4.33
N ILE A 12 4.19 1.80 -4.43
CA ILE A 12 4.96 0.62 -4.02
C ILE A 12 5.61 0.93 -2.69
N PHE A 13 5.24 0.20 -1.67
CA PHE A 13 5.72 0.39 -0.30
C PHE A 13 6.60 -0.80 0.06
N LEU A 14 7.89 -0.56 0.22
CA LEU A 14 8.87 -1.56 0.60
C LEU A 14 9.25 -1.30 2.05
N SER A 15 9.11 -2.28 2.94
CA SER A 15 9.33 -2.03 4.35
C SER A 15 9.93 -3.22 5.07
N VAL A 16 10.66 -2.94 6.15
CA VAL A 16 11.13 -3.94 7.09
C VAL A 16 10.50 -3.63 8.45
N ARG A 17 9.82 -4.63 9.02
CA ARG A 17 9.17 -4.50 10.32
C ARG A 17 10.18 -4.69 11.45
N THR A 18 9.90 -4.07 12.61
CA THR A 18 10.72 -4.18 13.81
C THR A 18 10.30 -5.39 14.62
N GLY A 19 9.35 -6.00 14.66
CA GLY A 19 8.90 -7.01 15.63
C GLY A 19 8.18 -6.41 16.82
N GLU A 20 8.11 -5.09 16.92
CA GLU A 20 7.39 -4.45 18.00
C GLU A 20 5.91 -4.35 17.65
N ASP A 21 5.07 -4.76 18.62
CA ASP A 21 3.62 -4.58 18.52
C ASP A 21 2.99 -5.16 17.24
N ASP A 22 3.23 -6.45 17.01
CA ASP A 22 2.68 -7.12 15.82
C ASP A 22 1.15 -7.03 15.77
N ALA A 23 0.47 -7.11 16.91
CA ALA A 23 -0.99 -7.02 16.96
C ALA A 23 -1.49 -5.63 16.55
N GLY A 24 -0.85 -4.58 17.04
CA GLY A 24 -1.21 -3.20 16.67
C GLY A 24 -0.96 -2.92 15.22
N TYR A 25 0.16 -3.43 14.69
CA TYR A 25 0.46 -3.33 13.28
C TYR A 25 -0.62 -4.01 12.42
N ALA A 26 -0.98 -5.24 12.78
CA ALA A 26 -1.98 -5.99 12.02
C ALA A 26 -3.33 -5.28 11.99
N ALA A 27 -3.74 -4.74 13.13
CA ALA A 27 -4.98 -3.98 13.23
C ALA A 27 -4.95 -2.71 12.36
N ALA A 28 -3.83 -1.98 12.41
CA ALA A 28 -3.66 -0.76 11.62
C ALA A 28 -3.63 -1.08 10.12
N ALA A 29 -2.95 -2.16 9.72
CA ALA A 29 -2.88 -2.56 8.32
C ALA A 29 -4.26 -2.93 7.79
N ALA A 30 -5.05 -3.67 8.57
CA ALA A 30 -6.41 -4.04 8.19
C ALA A 30 -7.31 -2.80 8.05
N GLU A 31 -7.19 -1.85 8.96
CA GLU A 31 -7.94 -0.61 8.89
C GLU A 31 -7.57 0.19 7.65
N MET A 32 -6.28 0.29 7.34
CA MET A 32 -5.81 1.05 6.18
C MET A 32 -6.28 0.41 4.87
N GLU A 33 -6.24 -0.92 4.78
CA GLU A 33 -6.70 -1.61 3.59
C GLU A 33 -8.19 -1.37 3.35
N ALA A 34 -9.00 -1.50 4.40
CA ALA A 34 -10.44 -1.26 4.31
C ALA A 34 -10.76 0.19 3.93
N LEU A 35 -10.05 1.14 4.54
CA LEU A 35 -10.28 2.55 4.29
C LEU A 35 -9.83 2.96 2.88
N ALA A 36 -8.70 2.43 2.43
CA ALA A 36 -8.21 2.70 1.08
C ALA A 36 -9.22 2.25 0.03
N ALA A 37 -9.85 1.10 0.24
CA ALA A 37 -10.82 0.54 -0.69
C ALA A 37 -12.05 1.44 -0.87
N GLU A 38 -12.32 2.34 0.07
CA GLU A 38 -13.43 3.27 0.00
C GLU A 38 -13.08 4.59 -0.71
N GLN A 39 -11.81 4.80 -1.03
CA GLN A 39 -11.37 6.07 -1.57
C GLN A 39 -11.63 6.18 -3.08
N PRO A 40 -11.97 7.39 -3.57
CA PRO A 40 -12.11 7.59 -5.01
C PRO A 40 -10.82 7.22 -5.74
N GLY A 41 -10.95 6.53 -6.84
CA GLY A 41 -9.80 6.15 -7.65
C GLY A 41 -9.09 4.88 -7.21
N TYR A 42 -9.50 4.25 -6.12
CA TYR A 42 -8.91 2.99 -5.69
C TYR A 42 -9.13 1.90 -6.76
N ARG A 43 -8.09 1.15 -7.08
CA ARG A 43 -8.13 0.10 -8.10
C ARG A 43 -7.60 -1.24 -7.62
N GLY A 44 -7.17 -1.33 -6.37
CA GLY A 44 -6.74 -2.59 -5.79
C GLY A 44 -5.52 -2.46 -4.92
N ILE A 45 -5.20 -3.52 -4.20
CA ILE A 45 -4.04 -3.59 -3.34
C ILE A 45 -3.58 -5.05 -3.24
N GLU A 46 -2.27 -5.25 -3.24
CA GLU A 46 -1.65 -6.55 -3.04
C GLU A 46 -0.51 -6.38 -2.04
N SER A 47 -0.34 -7.34 -1.16
CA SER A 47 0.65 -7.23 -0.11
C SER A 47 1.18 -8.61 0.27
N ALA A 48 2.47 -8.67 0.57
CA ALA A 48 3.11 -9.90 1.05
C ALA A 48 4.28 -9.52 1.96
N ARG A 49 4.52 -10.33 2.98
CA ARG A 49 5.65 -10.14 3.89
C ARG A 49 6.26 -11.49 4.20
N GLY A 50 7.60 -11.54 4.13
CA GLY A 50 8.35 -12.75 4.42
C GLY A 50 8.69 -12.89 5.89
N ASP A 51 9.27 -14.04 6.24
CA ASP A 51 9.70 -14.35 7.60
C ASP A 51 10.83 -13.44 8.06
N ASP A 52 11.57 -12.85 7.12
CA ASP A 52 12.65 -11.90 7.40
C ASP A 52 12.12 -10.49 7.69
N ARG A 53 10.81 -10.33 7.81
CA ARG A 53 10.11 -9.07 8.09
C ARG A 53 10.16 -8.06 6.96
N PHE A 54 10.73 -8.40 5.81
CA PHE A 54 10.65 -7.57 4.62
C PHE A 54 9.32 -7.79 3.92
N GLY A 55 8.65 -6.72 3.55
CA GLY A 55 7.37 -6.79 2.88
C GLY A 55 7.22 -5.78 1.75
N ILE A 56 6.30 -6.09 0.87
CA ILE A 56 5.96 -5.24 -0.26
C ILE A 56 4.44 -5.09 -0.29
N THR A 57 3.98 -3.85 -0.37
CA THR A 57 2.57 -3.56 -0.61
C THR A 57 2.48 -2.69 -1.86
N VAL A 58 1.63 -3.07 -2.80
CA VAL A 58 1.37 -2.27 -3.98
C VAL A 58 -0.09 -1.90 -3.99
N SER A 59 -0.38 -0.61 -3.99
CA SER A 59 -1.74 -0.13 -4.20
C SER A 59 -1.86 0.50 -5.57
N PHE A 60 -3.02 0.34 -6.18
CA PHE A 60 -3.28 0.76 -7.55
C PHE A 60 -4.36 1.82 -7.53
N TRP A 61 -4.14 2.91 -8.27
CA TRP A 61 -5.02 4.08 -8.28
C TRP A 61 -5.30 4.52 -9.71
N ALA A 62 -6.45 5.12 -9.91
CA ALA A 62 -6.85 5.58 -11.25
C ALA A 62 -5.85 6.58 -11.84
N ASP A 63 -5.29 7.42 -10.97
CA ASP A 63 -4.33 8.46 -11.37
C ASP A 63 -3.51 8.89 -10.16
N GLU A 64 -2.53 9.73 -10.41
CA GLU A 64 -1.64 10.21 -9.35
C GLU A 64 -2.38 11.11 -8.35
N ALA A 65 -3.37 11.87 -8.80
CA ALA A 65 -4.15 12.72 -7.92
C ALA A 65 -4.90 11.90 -6.85
N SER A 66 -5.47 10.76 -7.25
CA SER A 66 -6.15 9.85 -6.33
C SER A 66 -5.18 9.27 -5.31
N ALA A 67 -4.01 8.84 -5.76
CA ALA A 67 -2.97 8.31 -4.88
C ALA A 67 -2.52 9.37 -3.86
N LEU A 68 -2.33 10.60 -4.31
CA LEU A 68 -1.92 11.71 -3.46
C LEU A 68 -3.00 12.06 -2.44
N ALA A 69 -4.26 12.06 -2.85
CA ALA A 69 -5.37 12.32 -1.95
C ALA A 69 -5.43 11.27 -0.82
N TRP A 70 -5.20 10.01 -1.14
CA TRP A 70 -5.13 8.95 -0.14
C TRP A 70 -3.96 9.17 0.83
N ARG A 71 -2.78 9.54 0.31
CA ARG A 71 -1.63 9.82 1.16
C ARG A 71 -1.93 10.93 2.16
N LYS A 72 -2.73 11.92 1.77
CA LYS A 72 -3.08 13.07 2.61
C LYS A 72 -4.27 12.81 3.50
N HIS A 73 -4.95 11.67 3.38
CA HIS A 73 -6.10 11.35 4.22
C HIS A 73 -5.66 11.39 5.69
N PRO A 74 -6.38 12.10 6.58
CA PRO A 74 -5.94 12.30 7.96
C PRO A 74 -5.65 11.01 8.71
N ARG A 75 -6.49 9.98 8.54
CA ARG A 75 -6.27 8.71 9.24
C ARG A 75 -5.03 8.00 8.72
N HIS A 76 -4.77 8.05 7.40
CA HIS A 76 -3.57 7.48 6.82
C HIS A 76 -2.32 8.20 7.35
N ALA A 77 -2.38 9.53 7.47
CA ALA A 77 -1.28 10.31 8.01
C ALA A 77 -0.99 9.94 9.48
N GLU A 78 -2.03 9.76 10.29
CA GLU A 78 -1.88 9.34 11.68
C GLU A 78 -1.20 7.98 11.80
N ILE A 79 -1.66 7.01 11.02
CA ILE A 79 -1.11 5.65 11.04
C ILE A 79 0.34 5.66 10.57
N ARG A 80 0.65 6.45 9.53
CA ARG A 80 2.01 6.57 9.01
C ARG A 80 2.95 7.11 10.09
N GLU A 81 2.53 8.15 10.82
CA GLU A 81 3.34 8.71 11.90
C GLU A 81 3.53 7.70 13.03
N ALA A 82 2.46 7.00 13.42
CA ALA A 82 2.55 5.99 14.47
C ALA A 82 3.46 4.84 14.08
N GLY A 83 3.54 4.52 12.78
CA GLY A 83 4.38 3.42 12.29
C GLY A 83 5.86 3.72 12.32
N ARG A 84 6.24 5.00 12.18
CA ARG A 84 7.64 5.39 12.18
C ARG A 84 8.26 5.17 13.54
N GLY A 85 9.40 4.47 13.55
CA GLY A 85 10.12 4.25 14.79
C GLY A 85 9.48 3.22 15.73
N ARG A 86 8.31 2.72 15.41
CA ARG A 86 7.67 1.68 16.21
C ARG A 86 7.53 0.39 15.41
N TRP A 87 6.77 0.43 14.31
CA TRP A 87 6.49 -0.78 13.52
C TRP A 87 7.53 -1.04 12.44
N TYR A 88 8.15 0.02 11.92
CA TYR A 88 9.07 -0.09 10.79
C TYR A 88 10.48 0.27 11.18
N ALA A 89 11.42 -0.62 10.89
CA ALA A 89 12.84 -0.32 10.98
C ALA A 89 13.25 0.60 9.83
N ARG A 90 12.64 0.41 8.65
CA ARG A 90 12.81 1.28 7.50
C ARG A 90 11.68 1.07 6.51
N TYR A 91 11.46 2.06 5.65
CA TYR A 91 10.58 1.88 4.51
C TYR A 91 10.98 2.83 3.37
N GLU A 92 10.54 2.47 2.19
CA GLU A 92 10.73 3.27 0.99
C GLU A 92 9.41 3.26 0.21
N VAL A 93 9.04 4.41 -0.34
CA VAL A 93 7.84 4.54 -1.16
C VAL A 93 8.24 4.93 -2.57
N ILE A 94 7.73 4.20 -3.54
CA ILE A 94 7.99 4.46 -4.96
C ILE A 94 6.64 4.70 -5.64
N ILE A 95 6.53 5.81 -6.35
CA ILE A 95 5.35 6.10 -7.15
C ILE A 95 5.71 5.80 -8.61
N ALA A 96 4.88 5.00 -9.26
CA ALA A 96 5.15 4.57 -10.63
C ALA A 96 3.84 4.59 -11.43
N GLU A 97 3.97 4.54 -12.73
CA GLU A 97 2.82 4.44 -13.62
C GLU A 97 2.91 3.13 -14.39
N ALA A 98 1.80 2.43 -14.50
CA ALA A 98 1.74 1.20 -15.28
C ALA A 98 1.66 1.58 -16.76
N THR A 99 2.73 1.34 -17.50
CA THR A 99 2.77 1.64 -18.93
C THR A 99 2.11 0.54 -19.76
N ARG A 100 2.05 -0.66 -19.22
CA ARG A 100 1.46 -1.82 -19.88
C ARG A 100 1.20 -2.91 -18.84
N GLY A 101 0.18 -3.72 -19.07
CA GLY A 101 -0.09 -4.84 -18.17
C GLY A 101 -0.95 -5.89 -18.86
N TYR A 102 -0.74 -7.14 -18.49
CA TYR A 102 -1.58 -8.24 -18.93
C TYR A 102 -1.52 -9.34 -17.86
N GLY A 103 -2.48 -10.24 -17.90
CA GLY A 103 -2.55 -11.32 -16.93
C GLY A 103 -2.95 -12.64 -17.58
N TRP A 104 -2.73 -13.71 -16.83
CA TRP A 104 -3.13 -15.05 -17.21
C TRP A 104 -3.58 -15.78 -15.95
N ALA A 105 -4.59 -16.59 -16.08
CA ALA A 105 -5.07 -17.43 -15.00
C ALA A 105 -5.41 -18.81 -15.55
N LYS A 106 -5.14 -19.82 -14.74
CA LYS A 106 -5.45 -21.21 -15.10
C LYS A 106 -6.96 -21.45 -15.03
#